data_6d16dc542563dabef834e2ad8d0f9fea
#
_entry.id   6d16dc542563dabef834e2ad8d0f9fea
#
_cell.length_a   1.000
_cell.length_b   1.000
_cell.length_c   1.000
_cell.angle_alpha   90.00
_cell.angle_beta   90.00
_cell.angle_gamma   90.00
#
_symmetry.space_group_name_H-M   'P 1'
#
loop_
_entity.id
_entity.type
_entity.pdbx_description
1 polymer ?
#
loop_
_entity_poly.entity_id
_entity_poly.type
_entity_poly.pdbx_seq_one_letter_code
_entity_poly.pdbx_strand_id
1 'polypeptide(L)'
;MDRYNKLSNYLRNKFGERTLKICIDGGFTCPNRDGTKGLGGCSFCSERGSGEHLNSYQNISLQVQNYFKSYKADRANKFIVYFQNFTNTYDSIENLKQKYDSALIDERIVGIAIATRPDCINENIVKLIKSYSNRYYVWVELGLQTANEETGLAINRCYSNYDFTNAVNLLNKYEIDVVAHIMIGLPNETLIDLQNTVSFIDQHN
;
A
#
# COMPACT_ATOMS: atom_id res chain seq x y z
N MET A 1 4.23 3.16 28.29
CA MET A 1 4.61 2.09 27.38
C MET A 1 3.55 2.00 26.30
N ASP A 2 3.91 2.13 25.01
CA ASP A 2 2.93 2.02 23.93
C ASP A 2 2.40 0.58 23.86
N ARG A 3 1.08 0.42 23.70
CA ARG A 3 0.43 -0.90 23.63
C ARG A 3 0.64 -1.61 22.28
N TYR A 4 1.20 -0.91 21.29
CA TYR A 4 1.48 -1.42 19.96
C TYR A 4 2.70 -0.71 19.36
N ASN A 5 3.32 -1.32 18.35
CA ASN A 5 4.45 -0.72 17.64
C ASN A 5 3.92 0.32 16.63
N LYS A 6 4.10 1.60 16.94
CA LYS A 6 3.69 2.69 16.04
C LYS A 6 4.62 2.77 14.84
N LEU A 7 4.06 2.91 13.64
CA LEU A 7 4.85 3.14 12.42
C LEU A 7 5.82 4.31 12.58
N SER A 8 5.41 5.38 13.27
CA SER A 8 6.28 6.54 13.54
C SER A 8 7.53 6.18 14.38
N ASN A 9 7.41 5.23 15.31
CA ASN A 9 8.54 4.75 16.11
C ASN A 9 9.44 3.86 15.26
N TYR A 10 8.85 2.95 14.47
CA TYR A 10 9.60 2.11 13.54
C TYR A 10 10.43 2.96 12.57
N LEU A 11 9.81 3.95 11.90
CA LEU A 11 10.50 4.82 10.97
C LEU A 11 11.59 5.67 11.64
N ARG A 12 11.34 6.17 12.85
CA ARG A 12 12.37 6.90 13.61
C ARG A 12 13.57 6.03 13.93
N ASN A 13 13.36 4.79 14.34
CA ASN A 13 14.44 3.85 14.61
C ASN A 13 15.23 3.52 13.34
N LYS A 14 14.53 3.33 12.21
CA LYS A 14 15.16 3.00 10.93
C LYS A 14 15.96 4.16 10.33
N PHE A 15 15.46 5.38 10.42
CA PHE A 15 16.07 6.55 9.78
C PHE A 15 16.80 7.49 10.74
N GLY A 16 16.78 7.21 12.06
CA GLY A 16 17.42 8.02 13.09
C GLY A 16 16.68 9.31 13.45
N GLU A 17 15.61 9.66 12.71
CA GLU A 17 14.85 10.89 12.91
C GLU A 17 13.38 10.74 12.48
N ARG A 18 12.60 11.78 12.73
CA ARG A 18 11.20 11.80 12.31
C ARG A 18 11.08 11.72 10.80
N THR A 19 10.33 10.73 10.33
CA THR A 19 10.03 10.49 8.92
C THR A 19 8.53 10.52 8.70
N LEU A 20 8.04 11.23 7.68
CA LEU A 20 6.62 11.37 7.37
C LEU A 20 6.28 10.73 6.02
N LYS A 21 5.05 10.23 5.89
CA LYS A 21 4.51 9.76 4.60
C LYS A 21 3.89 10.95 3.84
N ILE A 22 4.21 11.05 2.56
CA ILE A 22 3.54 11.92 1.59
C ILE A 22 2.56 11.04 0.83
N CYS A 23 1.28 11.13 1.16
CA CYS A 23 0.24 10.39 0.46
C CYS A 23 -0.02 11.03 -0.90
N ILE A 24 0.04 10.23 -1.96
CA ILE A 24 -0.18 10.65 -3.34
C ILE A 24 -1.21 9.76 -4.03
N ASP A 25 -1.92 10.33 -4.96
CA ASP A 25 -2.79 9.63 -5.90
C ASP A 25 -2.04 9.43 -7.23
N GLY A 26 -1.75 8.17 -7.57
CA GLY A 26 -1.05 7.80 -8.80
C GLY A 26 -1.96 7.74 -10.03
N GLY A 27 -3.25 8.07 -9.91
CA GLY A 27 -4.23 7.94 -11.00
C GLY A 27 -4.41 6.49 -11.46
N PHE A 28 -4.31 5.55 -10.54
CA PHE A 28 -4.56 4.13 -10.82
C PHE A 28 -6.05 3.80 -10.76
N THR A 29 -6.41 2.65 -11.33
CA THR A 29 -7.72 2.03 -11.15
C THR A 29 -7.62 0.74 -10.33
N CYS A 30 -8.66 -0.07 -10.34
CA CYS A 30 -8.71 -1.33 -9.63
C CYS A 30 -9.43 -2.38 -10.50
N PRO A 31 -8.88 -3.60 -10.65
CA PRO A 31 -9.52 -4.66 -11.45
C PRO A 31 -10.87 -5.09 -10.90
N ASN A 32 -11.20 -4.76 -9.65
CA ASN A 32 -12.51 -4.94 -9.04
C ASN A 32 -13.50 -3.79 -9.36
N ARG A 33 -13.12 -2.85 -10.21
CA ARG A 33 -13.96 -1.70 -10.62
C ARG A 33 -14.12 -1.59 -12.13
N ASP A 34 -13.08 -1.94 -12.88
CA ASP A 34 -13.06 -1.79 -14.34
C ASP A 34 -13.65 -2.99 -15.09
N GLY A 35 -14.16 -3.99 -14.38
CA GLY A 35 -14.77 -5.20 -14.94
C GLY A 35 -13.79 -6.33 -15.20
N THR A 36 -12.49 -6.16 -15.00
CA THR A 36 -11.48 -7.21 -15.23
C THR A 36 -11.67 -8.39 -14.26
N LYS A 37 -11.95 -8.12 -12.99
CA LYS A 37 -12.23 -9.13 -11.96
C LYS A 37 -13.59 -8.96 -11.30
N GLY A 38 -14.09 -7.75 -11.23
CA GLY A 38 -15.39 -7.43 -10.63
C GLY A 38 -15.83 -6.03 -10.98
N LEU A 39 -17.03 -5.68 -10.55
CA LEU A 39 -17.64 -4.38 -10.72
C LEU A 39 -17.94 -3.73 -9.38
N GLY A 40 -17.95 -2.40 -9.33
CA GLY A 40 -18.33 -1.62 -8.16
C GLY A 40 -17.28 -1.52 -7.05
N GLY A 41 -16.27 -2.38 -7.03
CA GLY A 41 -15.23 -2.40 -5.99
C GLY A 41 -15.65 -3.12 -4.72
N CYS A 42 -14.78 -3.10 -3.71
CA CYS A 42 -15.09 -3.63 -2.39
C CYS A 42 -16.11 -2.73 -1.66
N SER A 43 -16.99 -3.31 -0.84
CA SER A 43 -18.08 -2.60 -0.15
C SER A 43 -17.61 -1.48 0.78
N PHE A 44 -16.39 -1.56 1.28
CA PHE A 44 -15.77 -0.55 2.16
C PHE A 44 -15.00 0.55 1.39
N CYS A 45 -14.85 0.39 0.07
CA CYS A 45 -14.03 1.29 -0.72
C CYS A 45 -14.91 2.37 -1.36
N SER A 46 -14.67 3.64 -1.02
CA SER A 46 -15.39 4.76 -1.64
C SER A 46 -15.11 4.88 -3.14
N GLU A 47 -15.87 5.73 -3.83
CA GLU A 47 -15.65 6.01 -5.26
C GLU A 47 -14.23 6.52 -5.55
N ARG A 48 -13.61 7.20 -4.60
CA ARG A 48 -12.24 7.75 -4.68
C ARG A 48 -11.18 6.85 -4.02
N GLY A 49 -11.52 5.61 -3.70
CA GLY A 49 -10.62 4.70 -2.99
C GLY A 49 -10.43 5.10 -1.52
N SER A 50 -9.22 4.94 -0.99
CA SER A 50 -8.87 5.26 0.40
C SER A 50 -8.28 6.67 0.58
N GLY A 51 -8.30 7.50 -0.45
CA GLY A 51 -7.64 8.81 -0.47
C GLY A 51 -8.57 9.96 -0.87
N GLU A 52 -9.75 10.03 -0.29
CA GLU A 52 -10.74 11.09 -0.58
C GLU A 52 -10.20 12.51 -0.42
N HIS A 53 -9.20 12.69 0.44
CA HIS A 53 -8.53 13.97 0.69
C HIS A 53 -7.41 14.29 -0.30
N LEU A 54 -7.06 13.36 -1.20
CA LEU A 54 -5.99 13.55 -2.17
C LEU A 54 -6.52 14.24 -3.44
N ASN A 55 -5.66 15.04 -4.05
CA ASN A 55 -6.01 15.76 -5.27
C ASN A 55 -5.64 14.92 -6.51
N SER A 56 -6.57 14.08 -6.94
CA SER A 56 -6.42 13.19 -8.11
C SER A 56 -6.29 13.91 -9.46
N TYR A 57 -6.59 15.19 -9.52
CA TYR A 57 -6.47 15.98 -10.76
C TYR A 57 -5.06 16.53 -11.02
N GLN A 58 -4.17 16.45 -10.04
CA GLN A 58 -2.80 16.90 -10.17
C GLN A 58 -1.88 15.75 -10.56
N ASN A 59 -0.89 16.02 -11.43
CA ASN A 59 0.15 15.03 -11.67
C ASN A 59 0.95 14.74 -10.39
N ILE A 60 1.58 13.58 -10.34
CA ILE A 60 2.28 13.05 -9.16
C ILE A 60 3.36 14.02 -8.67
N SER A 61 4.20 14.54 -9.56
CA SER A 61 5.27 15.47 -9.19
C SER A 61 4.72 16.75 -8.55
N LEU A 62 3.61 17.26 -9.06
CA LEU A 62 2.98 18.45 -8.49
C LEU A 62 2.37 18.19 -7.10
N GLN A 63 1.80 17.01 -6.88
CA GLN A 63 1.34 16.61 -5.54
C GLN A 63 2.48 16.61 -4.52
N VAL A 64 3.62 16.04 -4.88
CA VAL A 64 4.84 16.03 -4.04
C VAL A 64 5.37 17.45 -3.82
N GLN A 65 5.49 18.25 -4.87
CA GLN A 65 5.94 19.66 -4.76
C GLN A 65 5.02 20.49 -3.85
N ASN A 66 3.70 20.34 -3.98
CA ASN A 66 2.73 21.03 -3.15
C ASN A 66 2.82 20.59 -1.67
N TYR A 67 3.09 19.31 -1.41
CA TYR A 67 3.36 18.86 -0.06
C TYR A 67 4.57 19.58 0.53
N PHE A 68 5.69 19.65 -0.21
CA PHE A 68 6.91 20.34 0.24
C PHE A 68 6.78 21.86 0.39
N LYS A 69 5.82 22.47 -0.27
CA LYS A 69 5.46 23.90 -0.07
C LYS A 69 4.55 24.13 1.14
N SER A 70 3.99 23.07 1.72
CA SER A 70 3.08 23.18 2.85
C SER A 70 3.83 23.15 4.19
N TYR A 71 3.24 23.74 5.24
CA TYR A 71 3.76 23.68 6.62
C TYR A 71 3.98 22.25 7.15
N LYS A 72 3.39 21.24 6.50
CA LYS A 72 3.58 19.83 6.87
C LYS A 72 5.02 19.38 6.63
N ALA A 73 5.69 19.94 5.63
CA ALA A 73 7.07 19.60 5.31
C ALA A 73 8.06 20.07 6.38
N ASP A 74 7.76 21.16 7.09
CA ASP A 74 8.63 21.68 8.17
C ASP A 74 8.71 20.75 9.40
N ARG A 75 7.87 19.72 9.43
CA ARG A 75 7.73 18.81 10.56
C ARG A 75 8.69 17.63 10.54
N ALA A 76 9.45 17.42 9.45
CA ALA A 76 10.42 16.33 9.29
C ALA A 76 11.44 16.67 8.21
N ASN A 77 12.61 15.98 8.24
CA ASN A 77 13.62 16.12 7.20
C ASN A 77 13.66 14.93 6.24
N LYS A 78 12.96 13.82 6.57
CA LYS A 78 12.88 12.62 5.74
C LYS A 78 11.44 12.27 5.42
N PHE A 79 11.22 11.83 4.20
CA PHE A 79 9.88 11.55 3.70
C PHE A 79 9.83 10.23 2.93
N ILE A 80 8.66 9.62 2.94
CA ILE A 80 8.35 8.43 2.18
C ILE A 80 7.16 8.76 1.30
N VAL A 81 7.30 8.62 0.00
CA VAL A 81 6.15 8.75 -0.90
C VAL A 81 5.28 7.50 -0.79
N TYR A 82 3.99 7.69 -0.63
CA TYR A 82 3.02 6.63 -0.42
C TYR A 82 1.93 6.67 -1.48
N PHE A 83 1.96 5.71 -2.38
CA PHE A 83 0.90 5.47 -3.35
C PHE A 83 -0.26 4.79 -2.65
N GLN A 84 -1.31 5.54 -2.37
CA GLN A 84 -2.37 5.14 -1.46
C GLN A 84 -3.64 4.65 -2.15
N ASN A 85 -4.10 5.34 -3.22
CA ASN A 85 -5.40 5.08 -3.81
C ASN A 85 -5.40 3.89 -4.75
N PHE A 86 -6.45 3.07 -4.68
CA PHE A 86 -6.71 1.95 -5.58
C PHE A 86 -5.59 0.89 -5.59
N THR A 87 -5.23 0.40 -6.79
CA THR A 87 -4.29 -0.72 -6.96
C THR A 87 -3.04 -0.22 -7.66
N ASN A 88 -2.04 0.18 -6.89
CA ASN A 88 -0.89 0.94 -7.40
C ASN A 88 0.18 0.08 -8.09
N THR A 89 -0.13 -1.17 -8.42
CA THR A 89 0.66 -2.08 -9.27
C THR A 89 -0.14 -2.56 -10.49
N TYR A 90 -1.35 -2.00 -10.70
CA TYR A 90 -2.22 -2.41 -11.80
C TYR A 90 -2.07 -1.45 -12.98
N ASP A 91 -0.97 -1.62 -13.70
CA ASP A 91 -0.64 -0.89 -14.93
C ASP A 91 0.49 -1.63 -15.68
N SER A 92 0.89 -1.17 -16.87
CA SER A 92 2.10 -1.65 -17.53
C SER A 92 3.37 -1.32 -16.74
N ILE A 93 4.42 -2.10 -16.90
CA ILE A 93 5.71 -1.88 -16.21
C ILE A 93 6.28 -0.50 -16.52
N GLU A 94 6.15 -0.05 -17.78
CA GLU A 94 6.60 1.26 -18.24
C GLU A 94 5.85 2.40 -17.53
N ASN A 95 4.52 2.29 -17.45
CA ASN A 95 3.69 3.26 -16.77
C ASN A 95 3.94 3.28 -15.25
N LEU A 96 4.08 2.08 -14.63
CA LEU A 96 4.44 1.97 -13.22
C LEU A 96 5.75 2.68 -12.94
N LYS A 97 6.79 2.40 -13.75
CA LYS A 97 8.10 3.05 -13.61
C LYS A 97 8.00 4.56 -13.73
N GLN A 98 7.32 5.06 -14.76
CA GLN A 98 7.13 6.50 -14.96
C GLN A 98 6.42 7.16 -13.77
N LYS A 99 5.37 6.53 -13.25
CA LYS A 99 4.61 7.04 -12.10
C LYS A 99 5.45 7.05 -10.83
N TYR A 100 6.20 5.98 -10.54
CA TYR A 100 7.07 5.92 -9.35
C TYR A 100 8.21 6.94 -9.46
N ASP A 101 8.88 7.04 -10.61
CA ASP A 101 9.95 8.03 -10.84
C ASP A 101 9.43 9.46 -10.65
N SER A 102 8.20 9.75 -11.10
CA SER A 102 7.57 11.06 -10.97
C SER A 102 7.33 11.51 -9.52
N ALA A 103 7.34 10.57 -8.57
CA ALA A 103 7.19 10.88 -7.15
C ALA A 103 8.54 11.11 -6.44
N LEU A 104 9.65 10.62 -6.99
CA LEU A 104 10.98 10.60 -6.36
C LEU A 104 11.83 11.81 -6.77
N ILE A 105 11.29 13.02 -6.60
CA ILE A 105 11.80 14.27 -7.16
C ILE A 105 12.54 15.18 -6.16
N ASP A 106 12.66 14.77 -4.90
CA ASP A 106 13.30 15.57 -3.83
C ASP A 106 14.27 14.68 -3.03
N GLU A 107 15.43 15.21 -2.67
CA GLU A 107 16.49 14.46 -1.97
C GLU A 107 16.09 14.00 -0.57
N ARG A 108 15.11 14.66 0.06
CA ARG A 108 14.56 14.29 1.37
C ARG A 108 13.68 13.04 1.32
N ILE A 109 13.33 12.56 0.11
CA ILE A 109 12.58 11.32 -0.05
C ILE A 109 13.55 10.15 0.11
N VAL A 110 13.35 9.37 1.17
CA VAL A 110 14.19 8.23 1.56
C VAL A 110 13.51 6.87 1.32
N GLY A 111 12.26 6.87 0.91
CA GLY A 111 11.53 5.61 0.68
C GLY A 111 10.27 5.77 -0.16
N ILE A 112 9.78 4.61 -0.61
CA ILE A 112 8.54 4.45 -1.37
C ILE A 112 7.69 3.35 -0.76
N ALA A 113 6.43 3.63 -0.50
CA ALA A 113 5.42 2.69 -0.05
C ALA A 113 4.33 2.55 -1.12
N ILE A 114 3.93 1.32 -1.43
CA ILE A 114 3.01 1.02 -2.52
C ILE A 114 1.86 0.18 -1.98
N ALA A 115 0.67 0.79 -1.85
CA ALA A 115 -0.54 0.07 -1.48
C ALA A 115 -1.14 -0.62 -2.71
N THR A 116 -1.45 -1.90 -2.58
CA THR A 116 -1.99 -2.67 -3.69
C THR A 116 -2.78 -3.89 -3.25
N ARG A 117 -3.38 -4.56 -4.23
CA ARG A 117 -4.05 -5.86 -4.11
C ARG A 117 -3.02 -6.98 -4.28
N PRO A 118 -3.14 -8.09 -3.53
CA PRO A 118 -2.21 -9.22 -3.66
C PRO A 118 -2.26 -9.87 -5.05
N ASP A 119 -3.44 -9.98 -5.65
CA ASP A 119 -3.64 -10.56 -6.98
C ASP A 119 -3.15 -9.69 -8.15
N CYS A 120 -2.60 -8.50 -7.84
CA CYS A 120 -1.92 -7.61 -8.78
C CYS A 120 -0.40 -7.55 -8.54
N ILE A 121 0.16 -8.58 -7.93
CA ILE A 121 1.61 -8.78 -7.75
C ILE A 121 2.07 -9.92 -8.65
N ASN A 122 3.11 -9.66 -9.45
CA ASN A 122 3.78 -10.66 -10.28
C ASN A 122 5.29 -10.39 -10.32
N GLU A 123 6.05 -11.31 -10.89
CA GLU A 123 7.51 -11.25 -10.86
C GLU A 123 8.09 -10.00 -11.55
N ASN A 124 7.49 -9.53 -12.64
CA ASN A 124 7.96 -8.33 -13.33
C ASN A 124 7.74 -7.07 -12.48
N ILE A 125 6.59 -6.98 -11.82
CA ILE A 125 6.27 -5.90 -10.89
C ILE A 125 7.24 -5.91 -9.70
N VAL A 126 7.48 -7.08 -9.11
CA VAL A 126 8.40 -7.21 -7.97
C VAL A 126 9.84 -6.84 -8.37
N LYS A 127 10.30 -7.23 -9.56
CA LYS A 127 11.61 -6.80 -10.09
C LYS A 127 11.71 -5.30 -10.27
N LEU A 128 10.65 -4.66 -10.78
CA LEU A 128 10.58 -3.19 -10.88
C LEU A 128 10.67 -2.56 -9.49
N ILE A 129 9.85 -3.01 -8.54
CA ILE A 129 9.85 -2.49 -7.16
C ILE A 129 11.22 -2.69 -6.50
N LYS A 130 11.83 -3.89 -6.65
CA LYS A 130 13.17 -4.19 -6.11
C LYS A 130 14.25 -3.27 -6.68
N SER A 131 14.12 -2.82 -7.92
CA SER A 131 15.11 -1.92 -8.53
C SER A 131 15.28 -0.59 -7.76
N TYR A 132 14.24 -0.14 -7.04
CA TYR A 132 14.30 1.04 -6.20
C TYR A 132 15.01 0.81 -4.87
N SER A 133 15.15 -0.44 -4.40
CA SER A 133 15.76 -0.77 -3.10
C SER A 133 17.24 -0.42 -3.02
N ASN A 134 17.92 -0.17 -4.14
CA ASN A 134 19.32 0.28 -4.16
C ASN A 134 19.51 1.70 -3.61
N ARG A 135 18.45 2.51 -3.63
CA ARG A 135 18.52 3.93 -3.24
C ARG A 135 17.49 4.30 -2.16
N TYR A 136 16.35 3.63 -2.13
CA TYR A 136 15.21 3.95 -1.29
C TYR A 136 14.84 2.78 -0.40
N TYR A 137 14.30 3.05 0.77
CA TYR A 137 13.60 2.04 1.52
C TYR A 137 12.25 1.74 0.87
N VAL A 138 12.02 0.49 0.53
CA VAL A 138 10.81 0.08 -0.22
C VAL A 138 10.02 -0.93 0.59
N TRP A 139 8.70 -0.73 0.66
CA TRP A 139 7.78 -1.76 1.13
C TRP A 139 6.47 -1.75 0.33
N VAL A 140 5.79 -2.87 0.36
CA VAL A 140 4.46 -3.03 -0.26
C VAL A 140 3.41 -3.21 0.82
N GLU A 141 2.33 -2.44 0.74
CA GLU A 141 1.18 -2.56 1.63
C GLU A 141 0.09 -3.38 0.94
N LEU A 142 -0.08 -4.64 1.37
CA LEU A 142 -1.04 -5.58 0.78
C LEU A 142 -2.36 -5.57 1.55
N GLY A 143 -3.46 -5.35 0.84
CA GLY A 143 -4.79 -5.53 1.42
C GLY A 143 -5.08 -7.01 1.64
N LEU A 144 -5.16 -7.48 2.87
CA LEU A 144 -5.76 -8.76 3.25
C LEU A 144 -7.22 -8.56 3.64
N GLN A 145 -7.46 -7.54 4.44
CA GLN A 145 -8.70 -7.14 5.09
C GLN A 145 -9.13 -8.12 6.17
N THR A 146 -9.29 -9.40 5.83
CA THR A 146 -9.62 -10.51 6.71
C THR A 146 -9.12 -11.83 6.13
N ALA A 147 -8.80 -12.80 6.98
CA ALA A 147 -8.54 -14.18 6.57
C ALA A 147 -9.83 -15.03 6.48
N ASN A 148 -10.98 -14.48 6.90
CA ASN A 148 -12.26 -15.15 6.71
C ASN A 148 -12.73 -14.99 5.25
N GLU A 149 -12.70 -16.08 4.48
CA GLU A 149 -13.05 -16.06 3.04
C GLU A 149 -14.54 -15.72 2.82
N GLU A 150 -15.45 -16.13 3.71
CA GLU A 150 -16.88 -15.79 3.60
C GLU A 150 -17.08 -14.28 3.77
N THR A 151 -16.41 -13.67 4.76
CA THR A 151 -16.39 -12.21 4.90
C THR A 151 -15.74 -11.55 3.69
N GLY A 152 -14.64 -12.11 3.18
CA GLY A 152 -13.97 -11.64 1.95
C GLY A 152 -14.92 -11.58 0.75
N LEU A 153 -15.75 -12.61 0.58
CA LEU A 153 -16.80 -12.64 -0.44
C LEU A 153 -17.90 -11.60 -0.16
N ALA A 154 -18.38 -11.52 1.08
CA ALA A 154 -19.45 -10.59 1.47
C ALA A 154 -19.06 -9.12 1.26
N ILE A 155 -17.79 -8.76 1.42
CA ILE A 155 -17.27 -7.41 1.16
C ILE A 155 -16.85 -7.19 -0.30
N ASN A 156 -17.13 -8.14 -1.19
CA ASN A 156 -16.77 -8.10 -2.61
C ASN A 156 -15.26 -7.87 -2.85
N ARG A 157 -14.40 -8.57 -2.08
CA ARG A 157 -12.94 -8.42 -2.15
C ARG A 157 -12.36 -8.92 -3.49
N CYS A 158 -12.95 -9.99 -4.07
CA CYS A 158 -12.59 -10.57 -5.36
C CYS A 158 -11.13 -11.05 -5.50
N TYR A 159 -10.51 -11.51 -4.43
CA TYR A 159 -9.27 -12.28 -4.38
C TYR A 159 -9.26 -13.16 -3.12
N SER A 160 -8.48 -14.22 -3.13
CA SER A 160 -8.41 -15.23 -2.07
C SER A 160 -7.24 -15.01 -1.11
N ASN A 161 -7.25 -15.73 0.02
CA ASN A 161 -6.09 -15.81 0.90
C ASN A 161 -4.88 -16.44 0.21
N TYR A 162 -5.11 -17.34 -0.76
CA TYR A 162 -4.04 -17.93 -1.58
C TYR A 162 -3.31 -16.86 -2.42
N ASP A 163 -4.05 -15.90 -2.99
CA ASP A 163 -3.44 -14.76 -3.71
C ASP A 163 -2.55 -13.94 -2.77
N PHE A 164 -3.01 -13.71 -1.53
CA PHE A 164 -2.22 -13.00 -0.52
C PHE A 164 -0.94 -13.76 -0.18
N THR A 165 -1.04 -15.07 0.12
CA THR A 165 0.12 -15.92 0.41
C THR A 165 1.14 -15.90 -0.73
N ASN A 166 0.70 -16.04 -1.97
CA ASN A 166 1.58 -16.00 -3.14
C ASN A 166 2.29 -14.66 -3.29
N ALA A 167 1.56 -13.54 -3.08
CA ALA A 167 2.15 -12.21 -3.15
C ALA A 167 3.21 -11.98 -2.06
N VAL A 168 2.93 -12.39 -0.81
CA VAL A 168 3.89 -12.28 0.29
C VAL A 168 5.13 -13.13 0.01
N ASN A 169 4.96 -14.39 -0.39
CA ASN A 169 6.08 -15.29 -0.70
C ASN A 169 6.96 -14.72 -1.84
N LEU A 170 6.31 -14.13 -2.86
CA LEU A 170 7.04 -13.52 -3.95
C LEU A 170 7.81 -12.27 -3.52
N LEU A 171 7.21 -11.39 -2.72
CA LEU A 171 7.86 -10.19 -2.19
C LEU A 171 9.03 -10.57 -1.26
N ASN A 172 8.85 -11.55 -0.36
CA ASN A 172 9.87 -12.06 0.54
C ASN A 172 11.06 -12.68 -0.23
N LYS A 173 10.81 -13.42 -1.33
CA LYS A 173 11.86 -13.94 -2.22
C LYS A 173 12.79 -12.84 -2.73
N TYR A 174 12.28 -11.63 -2.90
CA TYR A 174 13.03 -10.46 -3.36
C TYR A 174 13.42 -9.52 -2.20
N GLU A 175 13.27 -9.93 -0.96
CA GLU A 175 13.60 -9.13 0.23
C GLU A 175 12.94 -7.75 0.21
N ILE A 176 11.65 -7.70 -0.11
CA ILE A 176 10.82 -6.50 -0.04
C ILE A 176 9.91 -6.63 1.17
N ASP A 177 10.00 -5.66 2.08
CA ASP A 177 9.16 -5.62 3.28
C ASP A 177 7.67 -5.54 2.91
N VAL A 178 6.84 -6.30 3.63
CA VAL A 178 5.39 -6.35 3.43
C VAL A 178 4.67 -5.81 4.66
N VAL A 179 3.64 -5.01 4.44
CA VAL A 179 2.68 -4.59 5.46
C VAL A 179 1.30 -5.13 5.08
N ALA A 180 0.75 -6.00 5.91
CA ALA A 180 -0.61 -6.48 5.74
C ALA A 180 -1.62 -5.47 6.28
N HIS A 181 -2.57 -5.05 5.45
CA HIS A 181 -3.70 -4.24 5.88
C HIS A 181 -4.88 -5.12 6.25
N ILE A 182 -5.36 -4.99 7.49
CA ILE A 182 -6.57 -5.66 7.99
C ILE A 182 -7.63 -4.62 8.36
N MET A 183 -8.87 -5.06 8.36
CA MET A 183 -10.01 -4.27 8.82
C MET A 183 -10.63 -4.94 10.04
N ILE A 184 -10.94 -4.13 11.05
CA ILE A 184 -11.60 -4.59 12.27
C ILE A 184 -13.06 -4.09 12.22
N GLY A 185 -14.00 -4.99 12.52
CA GLY A 185 -15.43 -4.66 12.54
C GLY A 185 -16.10 -4.82 11.18
N LEU A 186 -15.61 -5.74 10.34
CA LEU A 186 -16.30 -6.15 9.13
C LEU A 186 -17.64 -6.84 9.48
N PRO A 187 -18.65 -6.77 8.59
CA PRO A 187 -19.95 -7.38 8.84
C PRO A 187 -19.82 -8.87 9.16
N ASN A 188 -20.54 -9.31 10.20
CA ASN A 188 -20.61 -10.69 10.68
C ASN A 188 -19.30 -11.27 11.25
N GLU A 189 -18.22 -10.49 11.37
CA GLU A 189 -16.99 -10.95 12.00
C GLU A 189 -17.08 -10.91 13.53
N THR A 190 -16.48 -11.94 14.11
CA THR A 190 -16.31 -12.12 15.55
C THR A 190 -14.86 -11.82 15.98
N LEU A 191 -14.61 -11.80 17.28
CA LEU A 191 -13.25 -11.72 17.80
C LEU A 191 -12.39 -12.93 17.35
N ILE A 192 -13.01 -14.11 17.17
CA ILE A 192 -12.33 -15.33 16.71
C ILE A 192 -11.83 -15.13 15.26
N ASP A 193 -12.63 -14.51 14.39
CA ASP A 193 -12.23 -14.24 13.00
C ASP A 193 -11.04 -13.28 12.95
N LEU A 194 -11.05 -12.25 13.83
CA LEU A 194 -9.91 -11.34 13.96
C LEU A 194 -8.65 -12.08 14.46
N GLN A 195 -8.78 -12.96 15.46
CA GLN A 195 -7.67 -13.77 15.96
C GLN A 195 -7.12 -14.71 14.87
N ASN A 196 -8.00 -15.33 14.09
CA ASN A 196 -7.62 -16.17 12.96
C ASN A 196 -6.89 -15.36 11.89
N THR A 197 -7.34 -14.14 11.63
CA THR A 197 -6.67 -13.22 10.68
C THR A 197 -5.25 -12.85 11.14
N VAL A 198 -5.07 -12.56 12.43
CA VAL A 198 -3.73 -12.30 12.99
C VAL A 198 -2.85 -13.53 12.89
N SER A 199 -3.37 -14.72 13.30
CA SER A 199 -2.62 -15.98 13.19
C SER A 199 -2.24 -16.33 11.75
N PHE A 200 -3.12 -16.03 10.80
CA PHE A 200 -2.83 -16.20 9.36
C PHE A 200 -1.66 -15.33 8.91
N ILE A 201 -1.60 -14.07 9.35
CA ILE A 201 -0.49 -13.16 9.01
C ILE A 201 0.82 -13.65 9.63
N ASP A 202 0.79 -14.08 10.90
CA ASP A 202 1.98 -14.55 11.61
C ASP A 202 2.65 -15.79 10.95
N GLN A 203 1.89 -16.57 10.19
CA GLN A 203 2.43 -17.71 9.42
C GLN A 203 3.27 -17.28 8.20
N HIS A 204 3.23 -15.99 7.84
CA HIS A 204 3.91 -15.45 6.66
C HIS A 204 5.12 -14.55 7.02
N ASN A 205 5.50 -14.50 8.31
CA ASN A 205 6.66 -13.75 8.82
C ASN A 205 7.96 -14.55 8.66
#